data_6b42f714c0cec16ed63663679de91f0e
#
_entry.id   6b42f714c0cec16ed63663679de91f0e
#
_cell.length_a   1.000
_cell.length_b   1.000
_cell.length_c   1.000
_cell.angle_alpha   90.00
_cell.angle_beta   90.00
_cell.angle_gamma   90.00
#
_symmetry.space_group_name_H-M   'P 1'
#
loop_
_entity.id
_entity.type
_entity.pdbx_description
1 polymer ?
#
loop_
_entity_poly.entity_id
_entity_poly.type
_entity_poly.pdbx_seq_one_letter_code
_entity_poly.pdbx_strand_id
1 'polypeptide(L)'
;MKKVLCIIYPNFSLYEITALTSTLALSFDSTIDYAASDHSMVVSEDGLPCQPTKTLDQIRIEEYSCVILPGMVNIGPALQDEKLISFLRDLGEQDILIAAISSAPLLLAKAGLLKDTKFTGGIWQNFFDYFEFLPRENFQ
;
A
#
# COMPACT_ATOMS: atom_id res chain seq x y z
N MET A 1 20.77 5.27 -8.07
CA MET A 1 19.86 4.14 -7.78
C MET A 1 18.49 4.68 -7.40
N LYS A 2 17.44 4.08 -7.92
CA LYS A 2 16.07 4.50 -7.56
C LYS A 2 15.74 4.08 -6.13
N LYS A 3 14.89 4.87 -5.50
CA LYS A 3 14.42 4.63 -4.13
C LYS A 3 13.28 3.61 -4.10
N VAL A 4 12.93 3.17 -2.91
CA VAL A 4 11.73 2.38 -2.64
C VAL A 4 10.74 3.26 -1.89
N LEU A 5 9.48 3.21 -2.29
CA LEU A 5 8.39 3.92 -1.61
C LEU A 5 7.59 2.93 -0.78
N CYS A 6 7.43 3.20 0.51
CA CYS A 6 6.50 2.48 1.37
C CYS A 6 5.39 3.44 1.77
N ILE A 7 4.15 3.10 1.45
CA ILE A 7 2.99 3.93 1.83
C ILE A 7 2.43 3.39 3.13
N ILE A 8 2.24 4.26 4.10
CA ILE A 8 1.65 3.92 5.40
C ILE A 8 0.31 4.65 5.58
N TYR A 9 -0.60 4.00 6.28
CA TYR A 9 -1.96 4.49 6.53
C TYR A 9 -2.42 3.97 7.90
N PRO A 10 -3.47 4.54 8.49
CA PRO A 10 -3.90 4.13 9.83
C PRO A 10 -4.12 2.62 9.95
N ASN A 11 -3.67 2.05 11.03
CA ASN A 11 -3.80 0.62 11.38
C ASN A 11 -2.96 -0.32 10.50
N PHE A 12 -1.93 0.18 9.81
CA PHE A 12 -1.09 -0.66 8.97
C PHE A 12 -0.33 -1.71 9.79
N SER A 13 -0.06 -2.86 9.18
CA SER A 13 0.64 -3.99 9.80
C SER A 13 2.15 -3.80 9.68
N LEU A 14 2.77 -3.23 10.70
CA LEU A 14 4.21 -2.96 10.70
C LEU A 14 5.03 -4.24 10.53
N TYR A 15 4.65 -5.33 11.23
CA TYR A 15 5.42 -6.57 11.18
C TYR A 15 5.48 -7.19 9.78
N GLU A 16 4.50 -6.92 8.92
CA GLU A 16 4.45 -7.48 7.58
C GLU A 16 5.52 -6.91 6.64
N ILE A 17 6.07 -5.73 6.96
CA ILE A 17 7.02 -5.05 6.09
C ILE A 17 8.44 -4.96 6.66
N THR A 18 8.64 -5.20 7.96
CA THR A 18 9.92 -4.93 8.64
C THR A 18 11.08 -5.77 8.12
N ALA A 19 10.87 -7.05 7.86
CA ALA A 19 11.92 -7.90 7.29
C ALA A 19 12.32 -7.42 5.90
N LEU A 20 11.35 -7.07 5.08
CA LEU A 20 11.59 -6.58 3.72
C LEU A 20 12.31 -5.23 3.74
N THR A 21 11.82 -4.26 4.50
CA THR A 21 12.42 -2.91 4.56
C THR A 21 13.82 -2.96 5.15
N SER A 22 14.04 -3.77 6.20
CA SER A 22 15.37 -3.95 6.78
C SER A 22 16.34 -4.58 5.77
N THR A 23 15.91 -5.59 5.05
CA THR A 23 16.74 -6.24 4.03
C THR A 23 17.10 -5.26 2.91
N LEU A 24 16.13 -4.52 2.41
CA LEU A 24 16.39 -3.52 1.37
C LEU A 24 17.37 -2.44 1.82
N ALA A 25 17.18 -1.94 3.03
CA ALA A 25 18.03 -0.88 3.57
C ALA A 25 19.44 -1.37 3.93
N LEU A 26 19.56 -2.52 4.60
CA LEU A 26 20.81 -2.97 5.19
C LEU A 26 21.63 -3.87 4.27
N SER A 27 20.99 -4.66 3.40
CA SER A 27 21.68 -5.59 2.51
C SER A 27 21.81 -5.06 1.08
N PHE A 28 20.91 -4.19 0.66
CA PHE A 28 20.90 -3.65 -0.71
C PHE A 28 21.13 -2.13 -0.75
N ASP A 29 21.40 -1.52 0.39
CA ASP A 29 21.68 -0.07 0.51
C ASP A 29 20.60 0.80 -0.16
N SER A 30 19.36 0.33 -0.10
CA SER A 30 18.22 1.06 -0.71
C SER A 30 17.74 2.17 0.21
N THR A 31 17.47 3.33 -0.36
CA THR A 31 16.78 4.40 0.35
C THR A 31 15.28 4.15 0.32
N ILE A 32 14.63 4.18 1.47
CA ILE A 32 13.18 3.98 1.58
C ILE A 32 12.55 5.27 2.07
N ASP A 33 11.62 5.81 1.31
CA ASP A 33 10.75 6.90 1.75
C ASP A 33 9.43 6.32 2.25
N TYR A 34 8.95 6.82 3.39
CA TYR A 34 7.67 6.44 3.97
C TYR A 34 6.69 7.58 3.76
N ALA A 35 5.67 7.35 2.94
CA ALA A 35 4.70 8.37 2.58
C ALA A 35 3.30 8.07 3.13
N ALA A 36 2.57 9.12 3.42
CA ALA A 36 1.16 9.08 3.82
C ALA A 36 0.38 10.20 3.13
N SER A 37 -0.93 10.19 3.26
CA SER A 37 -1.79 11.19 2.62
C SER A 37 -1.51 12.61 3.08
N ASP A 38 -1.12 12.78 4.35
CA ASP A 38 -0.73 14.06 4.92
C ASP A 38 0.42 13.88 5.92
N HIS A 39 0.84 14.97 6.58
CA HIS A 39 1.94 14.95 7.55
C HIS A 39 1.53 14.46 8.95
N SER A 40 0.28 14.09 9.15
CA SER A 40 -0.19 13.59 10.44
C SER A 40 0.52 12.28 10.80
N MET A 41 0.74 12.09 12.10
CA MET A 41 1.30 10.85 12.60
C MET A 41 0.36 9.69 12.27
N VAL A 42 0.93 8.61 11.76
CA VAL A 42 0.21 7.38 11.42
C VAL A 42 0.47 6.35 12.50
N VAL A 43 -0.59 5.77 13.06
CA VAL A 43 -0.46 4.76 14.11
C VAL A 43 -0.67 3.38 13.49
N SER A 44 0.31 2.48 13.71
CA SER A 44 0.23 1.09 13.25
C SER A 44 -0.84 0.31 14.01
N GLU A 45 -1.16 -0.91 13.53
CA GLU A 45 -2.17 -1.75 14.18
C GLU A 45 -1.83 -2.13 15.62
N ASP A 46 -0.53 -2.16 15.96
CA ASP A 46 -0.03 -2.46 17.30
C ASP A 46 0.26 -1.20 18.13
N GLY A 47 -0.18 -0.04 17.68
CA GLY A 47 -0.13 1.20 18.45
C GLY A 47 1.16 2.00 18.33
N LEU A 48 2.05 1.65 17.40
CA LEU A 48 3.30 2.40 17.21
C LEU A 48 3.03 3.67 16.40
N PRO A 49 3.29 4.87 16.95
CA PRO A 49 3.17 6.11 16.18
C PRO A 49 4.35 6.26 15.22
N CYS A 50 4.04 6.47 13.95
CA CYS A 50 5.01 6.63 12.88
C CYS A 50 4.85 7.97 12.21
N GLN A 51 5.95 8.71 12.05
CA GLN A 51 5.95 9.97 11.32
C GLN A 51 6.30 9.72 9.86
N PRO A 52 5.39 10.00 8.89
CA PRO A 52 5.76 9.87 7.49
C PRO A 52 6.86 10.87 7.12
N THR A 53 7.76 10.46 6.24
CA THR A 53 8.84 11.32 5.77
C THR A 53 8.39 12.22 4.62
N LYS A 54 7.34 11.81 3.90
CA LYS A 54 6.76 12.55 2.78
C LYS A 54 5.24 12.42 2.75
N THR A 55 4.59 13.36 2.10
CA THR A 55 3.18 13.22 1.72
C THR A 55 3.07 12.70 0.29
N LEU A 56 1.92 12.12 -0.08
CA LEU A 56 1.70 11.58 -1.43
C LEU A 56 1.86 12.65 -2.51
N ASP A 57 1.48 13.90 -2.24
CA ASP A 57 1.64 15.00 -3.20
C ASP A 57 3.12 15.37 -3.45
N GLN A 58 4.04 14.97 -2.56
CA GLN A 58 5.48 15.22 -2.73
C GLN A 58 6.18 14.11 -3.50
N ILE A 59 5.48 13.02 -3.82
CA ILE A 59 6.07 11.88 -4.47
C ILE A 59 6.19 12.12 -5.98
N ARG A 60 7.40 11.93 -6.48
CA ARG A 60 7.70 11.89 -7.91
C ARG A 60 8.01 10.43 -8.24
N ILE A 61 7.03 9.75 -8.83
CA ILE A 61 7.05 8.28 -8.97
C ILE A 61 8.24 7.79 -9.80
N GLU A 62 8.75 8.60 -10.71
CA GLU A 62 9.92 8.28 -11.54
C GLU A 62 11.20 8.12 -10.72
N GLU A 63 11.22 8.58 -9.46
CA GLU A 63 12.36 8.40 -8.55
C GLU A 63 12.37 7.03 -7.88
N TYR A 64 11.30 6.25 -8.02
CA TYR A 64 11.13 4.99 -7.30
C TYR A 64 11.13 3.79 -8.23
N SER A 65 11.64 2.67 -7.73
CA SER A 65 11.65 1.38 -8.45
C SER A 65 10.50 0.48 -8.02
N CYS A 66 9.98 0.69 -6.81
CA CYS A 66 8.96 -0.18 -6.22
C CYS A 66 8.13 0.61 -5.21
N VAL A 67 6.87 0.23 -5.09
CA VAL A 67 5.95 0.72 -4.05
C VAL A 67 5.52 -0.46 -3.19
N ILE A 68 5.65 -0.32 -1.87
CA ILE A 68 5.25 -1.33 -0.88
C ILE A 68 3.99 -0.85 -0.17
N LEU A 69 2.99 -1.72 -0.10
CA LEU A 69 1.72 -1.48 0.59
C LEU A 69 1.52 -2.56 1.66
N PRO A 70 1.69 -2.25 2.94
CA PRO A 70 1.41 -3.21 4.02
C PRO A 70 -0.09 -3.49 4.14
N GLY A 71 -0.44 -4.61 4.74
CA GLY A 71 -1.81 -4.87 5.16
C GLY A 71 -2.25 -3.95 6.30
N MET A 72 -3.51 -4.08 6.69
CA MET A 72 -4.10 -3.27 7.76
C MET A 72 -5.22 -4.04 8.46
N VAL A 73 -5.29 -3.92 9.78
CA VAL A 73 -6.31 -4.61 10.59
C VAL A 73 -7.70 -3.97 10.38
N ASN A 74 -7.77 -2.66 10.27
CA ASN A 74 -9.01 -1.94 9.98
C ASN A 74 -8.85 -1.23 8.63
N ILE A 75 -9.54 -1.76 7.64
CA ILE A 75 -9.42 -1.30 6.25
C ILE A 75 -10.19 -0.01 5.96
N GLY A 76 -11.15 0.34 6.81
CA GLY A 76 -12.07 1.48 6.57
C GLY A 76 -11.35 2.79 6.29
N PRO A 77 -10.47 3.27 7.19
CA PRO A 77 -9.81 4.56 6.99
C PRO A 77 -9.03 4.65 5.67
N ALA A 78 -8.27 3.60 5.33
CA ALA A 78 -7.49 3.59 4.09
C ALA A 78 -8.38 3.52 2.84
N LEU A 79 -9.42 2.70 2.85
CA LEU A 79 -10.36 2.60 1.71
C LEU A 79 -11.14 3.89 1.47
N GLN A 80 -11.37 4.69 2.50
CA GLN A 80 -12.09 5.96 2.42
C GLN A 80 -11.18 7.16 2.13
N ASP A 81 -9.88 6.95 2.08
CA ASP A 81 -8.90 8.00 1.83
C ASP A 81 -8.80 8.27 0.32
N GLU A 82 -9.50 9.30 -0.15
CA GLU A 82 -9.55 9.67 -1.57
C GLU A 82 -8.17 10.02 -2.15
N LYS A 83 -7.30 10.64 -1.36
CA LYS A 83 -5.94 10.97 -1.81
C LYS A 83 -5.13 9.70 -2.05
N LEU A 84 -5.23 8.73 -1.15
CA LEU A 84 -4.55 7.44 -1.29
C LEU A 84 -5.07 6.68 -2.52
N ILE A 85 -6.37 6.55 -2.64
CA ILE A 85 -6.98 5.80 -3.76
C ILE A 85 -6.67 6.47 -5.11
N SER A 86 -6.75 7.80 -5.18
CA SER A 86 -6.39 8.55 -6.38
C SER A 86 -4.92 8.35 -6.75
N PHE A 87 -4.02 8.40 -5.76
CA PHE A 87 -2.59 8.14 -5.98
C PHE A 87 -2.35 6.74 -6.54
N LEU A 88 -3.01 5.72 -5.97
CA LEU A 88 -2.88 4.34 -6.45
C LEU A 88 -3.43 4.17 -7.86
N ARG A 89 -4.53 4.85 -8.19
CA ARG A 89 -5.09 4.82 -9.55
C ARG A 89 -4.11 5.39 -10.56
N ASP A 90 -3.48 6.53 -10.24
CA ASP A 90 -2.48 7.14 -11.11
C ASP A 90 -1.23 6.27 -11.21
N LEU A 91 -0.88 5.57 -10.12
CA LEU A 91 0.23 4.63 -10.09
C LEU A 91 0.03 3.49 -11.09
N GLY A 92 -1.20 3.07 -11.33
CA GLY A 92 -1.54 2.04 -12.31
C GLY A 92 -1.21 2.41 -13.74
N GLU A 93 -1.01 3.68 -14.05
CA GLU A 93 -0.59 4.17 -15.36
C GLU A 93 0.94 4.17 -15.53
N GLN A 94 1.67 3.80 -14.48
CA GLN A 94 3.13 3.82 -14.47
C GLN A 94 3.69 2.40 -14.60
N ASP A 95 4.89 2.28 -15.18
CA ASP A 95 5.63 1.02 -15.22
C ASP A 95 6.46 0.89 -13.94
N ILE A 96 5.80 0.46 -12.86
CA ILE A 96 6.42 0.32 -11.54
C ILE A 96 5.92 -0.96 -10.86
N LEU A 97 6.81 -1.60 -10.11
CA LEU A 97 6.45 -2.76 -9.30
C LEU A 97 5.67 -2.33 -8.07
N ILE A 98 4.52 -2.96 -7.84
CA ILE A 98 3.70 -2.74 -6.65
C ILE A 98 3.69 -4.03 -5.83
N ALA A 99 4.19 -3.97 -4.60
CA ALA A 99 4.21 -5.08 -3.65
C ALA A 99 3.12 -4.85 -2.59
N ALA A 100 1.96 -5.46 -2.80
CA ALA A 100 0.82 -5.35 -1.89
C ALA A 100 0.71 -6.61 -1.03
N ILE A 101 0.72 -6.46 0.28
CA ILE A 101 0.83 -7.55 1.25
C ILE A 101 -0.50 -7.74 1.98
N SER A 102 -0.90 -9.00 2.22
CA SER A 102 -2.04 -9.39 3.05
C SER A 102 -3.36 -8.76 2.55
N SER A 103 -3.96 -7.81 3.28
CA SER A 103 -5.19 -7.12 2.89
C SER A 103 -4.97 -5.93 1.95
N ALA A 104 -3.73 -5.53 1.69
CA ALA A 104 -3.44 -4.38 0.83
C ALA A 104 -3.97 -4.51 -0.61
N PRO A 105 -4.13 -5.71 -1.22
CA PRO A 105 -4.79 -5.82 -2.51
C PRO A 105 -6.19 -5.21 -2.57
N LEU A 106 -6.88 -5.07 -1.43
CA LEU A 106 -8.16 -4.35 -1.36
C LEU A 106 -8.05 -2.90 -1.83
N LEU A 107 -6.94 -2.23 -1.51
CA LEU A 107 -6.67 -0.86 -1.96
C LEU A 107 -6.49 -0.80 -3.47
N LEU A 108 -5.79 -1.77 -4.03
CA LEU A 108 -5.58 -1.87 -5.48
C LEU A 108 -6.90 -2.13 -6.22
N ALA A 109 -7.74 -3.01 -5.65
CA ALA A 109 -9.08 -3.28 -6.19
C ALA A 109 -9.94 -2.01 -6.15
N LYS A 110 -9.93 -1.29 -5.04
CA LYS A 110 -10.67 -0.02 -4.90
C LYS A 110 -10.22 1.02 -5.93
N ALA A 111 -8.92 1.06 -6.23
CA ALA A 111 -8.36 1.94 -7.25
C ALA A 111 -8.62 1.47 -8.70
N GLY A 112 -9.20 0.28 -8.88
CA GLY A 112 -9.53 -0.27 -10.19
C GLY A 112 -8.41 -1.03 -10.90
N LEU A 113 -7.35 -1.39 -10.19
CA LEU A 113 -6.15 -2.00 -10.78
C LEU A 113 -6.25 -3.53 -10.94
N LEU A 114 -7.27 -4.17 -10.37
CA LEU A 114 -7.38 -5.64 -10.36
C LEU A 114 -8.49 -6.19 -11.27
N LYS A 115 -9.11 -5.36 -12.09
CA LYS A 115 -10.26 -5.77 -12.94
C LYS A 115 -9.92 -6.88 -13.92
N ASP A 116 -8.71 -6.83 -14.48
CA ASP A 116 -8.27 -7.75 -15.54
C ASP A 116 -7.02 -8.54 -15.11
N THR A 117 -6.80 -8.68 -13.80
CA THR A 117 -5.60 -9.29 -13.24
C THR A 117 -5.98 -10.33 -12.19
N LYS A 118 -5.38 -11.51 -12.27
CA LYS A 118 -5.47 -12.50 -11.21
C LYS A 118 -4.70 -12.02 -9.99
N PHE A 119 -5.25 -12.21 -8.80
CA PHE A 119 -4.63 -11.77 -7.55
C PHE A 119 -4.97 -12.71 -6.40
N THR A 120 -4.19 -12.61 -5.34
CA THR A 120 -4.47 -13.26 -4.05
C THR A 120 -4.19 -12.25 -2.93
N GLY A 121 -4.54 -12.60 -1.72
CA GLY A 121 -4.30 -11.74 -0.55
C GLY A 121 -4.98 -12.28 0.70
N GLY A 122 -4.68 -11.67 1.83
CA GLY A 122 -5.36 -11.94 3.10
C GLY A 122 -6.74 -11.28 3.14
N ILE A 123 -7.68 -11.81 2.38
CA ILE A 123 -8.99 -11.23 2.16
C ILE A 123 -10.06 -12.17 2.69
N TRP A 124 -10.92 -11.66 3.57
CA TRP A 124 -12.04 -12.42 4.11
C TRP A 124 -13.08 -12.69 3.02
N GLN A 125 -13.62 -13.91 3.00
CA GLN A 125 -14.61 -14.33 1.99
C GLN A 125 -15.83 -13.38 1.90
N ASN A 126 -16.29 -12.89 3.04
CA ASN A 126 -17.45 -11.98 3.07
C ASN A 126 -17.16 -10.61 2.43
N PHE A 127 -15.90 -10.23 2.25
CA PHE A 127 -15.57 -8.98 1.57
C PHE A 127 -15.97 -8.99 0.09
N PHE A 128 -15.99 -10.16 -0.54
CA PHE A 128 -16.44 -10.29 -1.93
C PHE A 128 -17.94 -10.01 -2.07
N ASP A 129 -18.71 -10.25 -1.04
CA ASP A 129 -20.14 -9.93 -1.01
C ASP A 129 -20.40 -8.47 -0.59
N TYR A 130 -19.49 -7.91 0.18
CA TYR A 130 -19.62 -6.56 0.73
C TYR A 130 -19.10 -5.47 -0.22
N PHE A 131 -17.99 -5.74 -0.93
CA PHE A 131 -17.35 -4.76 -1.81
C PHE A 131 -17.56 -5.10 -3.28
N GLU A 132 -18.36 -4.28 -3.94
CA GLU A 132 -18.64 -4.45 -5.37
C GLU A 132 -17.41 -4.25 -6.27
N PHE A 133 -16.44 -3.46 -5.79
CA PHE A 133 -15.20 -3.21 -6.54
C PHE A 133 -14.23 -4.40 -6.53
N LEU A 134 -14.46 -5.41 -5.69
CA LEU A 134 -13.56 -6.54 -5.52
C LEU A 134 -13.91 -7.67 -6.51
N PRO A 135 -13.07 -7.92 -7.55
CA PRO A 135 -13.41 -8.90 -8.59
C PRO A 135 -13.16 -10.33 -8.13
N ARG A 136 -14.21 -10.98 -7.61
CA ARG A 136 -14.17 -12.36 -7.11
C ARG A 136 -13.62 -13.33 -8.15
N GLU A 137 -13.98 -13.15 -9.41
CA GLU A 137 -13.59 -14.01 -10.52
C GLU A 137 -12.09 -14.05 -10.77
N ASN A 138 -11.36 -13.02 -10.34
CA ASN A 138 -9.92 -12.92 -10.50
C ASN A 138 -9.13 -13.39 -9.27
N PHE A 139 -9.81 -13.72 -8.17
CA PHE A 139 -9.16 -14.16 -6.94
C PHE A 139 -8.73 -15.63 -7.04
N GLN A 140 -7.49 -15.90 -6.61
CA GLN A 140 -6.88 -17.23 -6.68
C GLN A 140 -6.63 -17.81 -5.28
#